data_0a694f092a045b1fd4be8f542a6a2d31
#
_entry.id   0a694f092a045b1fd4be8f542a6a2d31
#
_cell.length_a   1.000
_cell.length_b   1.000
_cell.length_c   1.000
_cell.angle_alpha   90.00
_cell.angle_beta   90.00
_cell.angle_gamma   90.00
#
_symmetry.space_group_name_H-M   'P 1'
#
loop_
_entity.id
_entity.type
_entity.pdbx_description
1 polymer ?
#
loop_
_entity_poly.entity_id
_entity_poly.type
_entity_poly.pdbx_seq_one_letter_code
_entity_poly.pdbx_strand_id
1 'polypeptide(L)'
;PNNDPHVGGNTWRGGTGGRDTAGLGGRGGFERLYKGHKIHQIPKELKEEVPDHIRAEARKMAEQALADKLAEDRLDRDEAQFMRRIKANVEGQVLHLANVLNGLTANEHERRWLVRQQEGQLDERRLTEGLVGERAIFKRRSEAPPEVGAPQMKPKRIRIVLDASASMYHMQFDGRLSRELETCLMIMEAMQRVDPTRFEFDIVAHSGDQVVIPLVKLGATPKNDGDRFRILRDIVAYTQYCMSGDHTVECITQSIKDVRDREADDYFVIALSDANLSRYGITSEILGRALKRDEKVK
;
A
#
# COMPACT_ATOMS: atom_id res chain seq x y z
N PRO A 1 -3.53 39.28 6.55
CA PRO A 1 -4.37 38.22 6.09
C PRO A 1 -5.53 38.10 7.05
N ASN A 2 -6.74 38.06 6.52
CA ASN A 2 -7.92 37.83 7.33
C ASN A 2 -7.86 36.40 7.82
N ASN A 3 -7.95 36.19 9.13
CA ASN A 3 -7.90 34.88 9.78
C ASN A 3 -9.30 34.30 10.09
N ASP A 4 -10.36 34.97 9.61
CA ASP A 4 -11.69 34.43 9.80
C ASP A 4 -11.90 33.18 8.97
N PRO A 5 -12.63 32.17 9.50
CA PRO A 5 -12.93 30.97 8.77
C PRO A 5 -13.65 31.28 7.45
N HIS A 6 -13.10 30.79 6.35
CA HIS A 6 -13.68 31.00 5.02
C HIS A 6 -13.27 29.88 4.06
N VAL A 7 -14.07 29.67 3.05
CA VAL A 7 -13.76 28.78 1.92
C VAL A 7 -13.18 29.64 0.79
N GLY A 8 -12.11 29.15 0.20
CA GLY A 8 -11.43 29.84 -0.91
C GLY A 8 -9.92 29.88 -0.74
N GLY A 9 -9.26 30.28 -1.80
CA GLY A 9 -7.81 30.31 -1.82
C GLY A 9 -7.28 31.48 -0.99
N ASN A 10 -6.35 31.23 -0.10
CA ASN A 10 -5.42 32.24 0.21
C ASN A 10 -4.34 32.29 -0.90
N THR A 11 -3.49 33.30 -0.88
CA THR A 11 -2.48 33.58 -1.90
C THR A 11 -1.45 32.46 -2.16
N TRP A 12 -1.51 31.38 -1.44
CA TRP A 12 -0.64 30.23 -1.57
C TRP A 12 -1.31 29.18 -2.44
N ARG A 13 -0.57 28.65 -3.40
CA ARG A 13 -1.07 27.67 -4.35
C ARG A 13 -1.89 26.57 -3.69
N GLY A 14 -3.18 26.56 -3.99
CA GLY A 14 -4.08 25.47 -3.66
C GLY A 14 -4.55 25.38 -2.22
N GLY A 15 -4.52 26.45 -1.47
CA GLY A 15 -5.19 26.47 -0.17
C GLY A 15 -6.70 26.67 -0.32
N THR A 16 -7.49 25.94 0.49
CA THR A 16 -8.94 26.16 0.60
C THR A 16 -9.28 27.20 1.66
N GLY A 17 -8.39 28.11 1.95
CA GLY A 17 -8.68 29.18 2.90
C GLY A 17 -7.59 29.42 3.93
N GLY A 18 -7.91 30.15 4.96
CA GLY A 18 -7.04 30.57 6.03
C GLY A 18 -6.55 29.41 6.92
N ARG A 19 -6.12 29.74 8.14
CA ARG A 19 -5.61 28.80 9.11
C ARG A 19 -6.56 27.63 9.42
N ASP A 20 -7.86 27.86 9.29
CA ASP A 20 -8.93 26.98 9.75
C ASP A 20 -9.19 25.82 8.78
N THR A 21 -8.95 26.08 7.49
CA THR A 21 -9.13 25.11 6.40
C THR A 21 -7.80 24.65 5.81
N ALA A 22 -6.68 25.09 6.36
CA ALA A 22 -5.37 24.67 5.92
C ALA A 22 -5.19 23.16 6.07
N GLY A 23 -4.87 22.51 4.96
CA GLY A 23 -4.78 21.05 4.89
C GLY A 23 -6.08 20.36 4.46
N LEU A 24 -7.13 21.11 4.14
CA LEU A 24 -8.34 20.58 3.51
C LEU A 24 -8.23 20.78 2.00
N GLY A 25 -7.53 19.89 1.33
CA GLY A 25 -7.37 19.95 -0.12
C GLY A 25 -6.68 21.18 -0.67
N GLY A 26 -6.27 21.18 -1.87
CA GLY A 26 -5.72 22.32 -2.58
C GLY A 26 -5.38 22.01 -4.02
N ARG A 27 -5.44 23.00 -4.88
CA ARG A 27 -5.15 22.92 -6.32
C ARG A 27 -3.66 23.13 -6.66
N GLY A 28 -2.74 22.90 -5.76
CA GLY A 28 -1.32 23.10 -5.99
C GLY A 28 -0.70 21.90 -6.71
N GLY A 29 0.10 22.15 -7.74
CA GLY A 29 0.93 21.11 -8.35
C GLY A 29 2.01 20.59 -7.37
N PHE A 30 2.78 19.63 -7.81
CA PHE A 30 3.86 18.97 -7.05
C PHE A 30 4.90 19.92 -6.46
N GLU A 31 5.13 21.05 -7.07
CA GLU A 31 6.01 22.06 -6.57
C GLU A 31 5.28 22.98 -5.59
N ARG A 32 5.03 22.46 -4.41
CA ARG A 32 4.79 23.38 -3.32
C ARG A 32 6.10 23.93 -2.81
N LEU A 33 6.05 25.17 -2.62
CA LEU A 33 7.01 26.11 -2.14
C LEU A 33 7.56 25.82 -0.74
N TYR A 34 8.17 24.65 -0.55
CA TYR A 34 8.82 24.34 0.72
C TYR A 34 10.30 24.73 0.75
N LYS A 35 10.84 25.20 -0.36
CA LYS A 35 12.23 25.65 -0.38
C LYS A 35 12.39 26.86 0.54
N GLY A 36 12.70 26.60 1.78
CA GLY A 36 13.02 27.60 2.79
C GLY A 36 11.87 28.11 3.65
N HIS A 37 10.65 27.62 3.50
CA HIS A 37 9.53 28.05 4.34
C HIS A 37 9.24 27.04 5.46
N LYS A 38 9.14 27.51 6.70
CA LYS A 38 8.67 26.69 7.81
C LYS A 38 7.19 26.36 7.62
N ILE A 39 6.87 25.07 7.58
CA ILE A 39 5.47 24.64 7.54
C ILE A 39 4.97 24.59 8.97
N HIS A 40 4.04 25.48 9.30
CA HIS A 40 3.34 25.44 10.57
C HIS A 40 2.08 24.61 10.42
N GLN A 41 2.04 23.47 11.09
CA GLN A 41 0.82 22.72 11.21
C GLN A 41 -0.09 23.38 12.23
N ILE A 42 -1.36 23.53 11.86
CA ILE A 42 -2.36 24.10 12.75
C ILE A 42 -2.73 23.03 13.79
N PRO A 43 -2.66 23.32 15.09
CA PRO A 43 -3.09 22.42 16.14
C PRO A 43 -4.51 21.90 15.94
N LYS A 44 -4.78 20.69 16.43
CA LYS A 44 -6.09 20.04 16.29
C LYS A 44 -7.20 20.88 16.91
N GLU A 45 -6.92 21.48 18.05
CA GLU A 45 -7.84 22.33 18.81
C GLU A 45 -8.34 23.52 17.97
N LEU A 46 -7.43 24.21 17.25
CA LEU A 46 -7.79 25.31 16.36
C LEU A 46 -8.57 24.84 15.11
N LYS A 47 -8.41 23.58 14.68
CA LYS A 47 -9.22 23.05 13.59
C LYS A 47 -10.63 22.67 14.05
N GLU A 48 -10.81 22.31 15.31
CA GLU A 48 -12.13 22.01 15.90
C GLU A 48 -12.99 23.25 16.08
N GLU A 49 -12.40 24.44 16.15
CA GLU A 49 -13.10 25.73 16.22
C GLU A 49 -13.75 26.17 14.90
N VAL A 50 -13.43 25.52 13.78
CA VAL A 50 -13.99 25.88 12.47
C VAL A 50 -15.47 25.50 12.42
N PRO A 51 -16.37 26.42 12.05
CA PRO A 51 -17.78 26.14 11.91
C PRO A 51 -18.09 24.99 10.95
N ASP A 52 -19.06 24.15 11.27
CA ASP A 52 -19.39 22.95 10.50
C ASP A 52 -19.78 23.23 9.04
N HIS A 53 -20.46 24.38 8.78
CA HIS A 53 -20.80 24.75 7.42
C HIS A 53 -19.57 25.07 6.57
N ILE A 54 -18.54 25.69 7.13
CA ILE A 54 -17.27 25.96 6.44
C ILE A 54 -16.53 24.64 6.15
N ARG A 55 -16.54 23.70 7.10
CA ARG A 55 -15.95 22.35 6.88
C ARG A 55 -16.69 21.60 5.77
N ALA A 56 -18.03 21.65 5.79
CA ALA A 56 -18.83 20.96 4.79
C ALA A 56 -18.59 21.54 3.38
N GLU A 57 -18.49 22.86 3.26
CA GLU A 57 -18.21 23.52 1.98
C GLU A 57 -16.79 23.22 1.49
N ALA A 58 -15.78 23.24 2.36
CA ALA A 58 -14.42 22.87 2.04
C ALA A 58 -14.30 21.41 1.58
N ARG A 59 -15.03 20.49 2.25
CA ARG A 59 -15.11 19.09 1.84
C ARG A 59 -15.72 18.95 0.45
N LYS A 60 -16.84 19.58 0.20
CA LYS A 60 -17.49 19.55 -1.12
C LYS A 60 -16.58 20.08 -2.23
N MET A 61 -15.85 21.16 -1.97
CA MET A 61 -14.86 21.68 -2.92
C MET A 61 -13.70 20.70 -3.16
N ALA A 62 -13.23 20.04 -2.12
CA ALA A 62 -12.16 19.03 -2.24
C ALA A 62 -12.64 17.80 -3.02
N GLU A 63 -13.84 17.30 -2.74
CA GLU A 63 -14.46 16.18 -3.47
C GLU A 63 -14.65 16.52 -4.95
N GLN A 64 -15.11 17.74 -5.26
CA GLN A 64 -15.26 18.17 -6.65
C GLN A 64 -13.89 18.24 -7.35
N ALA A 65 -12.89 18.83 -6.71
CA ALA A 65 -11.54 18.94 -7.27
C ALA A 65 -10.88 17.55 -7.47
N LEU A 66 -11.12 16.61 -6.55
CA LEU A 66 -10.69 15.23 -6.72
C LEU A 66 -11.38 14.56 -7.91
N ALA A 67 -12.71 14.70 -8.01
CA ALA A 67 -13.48 14.13 -9.12
C ALA A 67 -13.01 14.67 -10.47
N ASP A 68 -12.80 16.00 -10.57
CA ASP A 68 -12.29 16.65 -11.78
C ASP A 68 -10.90 16.10 -12.15
N LYS A 69 -10.01 15.91 -11.15
CA LYS A 69 -8.66 15.40 -11.39
C LYS A 69 -8.65 13.94 -11.81
N LEU A 70 -9.48 13.10 -11.20
CA LEU A 70 -9.61 11.69 -11.58
C LEU A 70 -10.23 11.49 -12.97
N ALA A 71 -11.07 12.43 -13.42
CA ALA A 71 -11.69 12.42 -14.74
C ALA A 71 -10.74 12.82 -15.86
N GLU A 72 -9.58 13.42 -15.57
CA GLU A 72 -8.59 13.76 -16.57
C GLU A 72 -8.00 12.52 -17.24
N ASP A 73 -8.17 12.37 -18.56
CA ASP A 73 -7.63 11.23 -19.29
C ASP A 73 -6.17 11.38 -19.73
N ARG A 74 -5.67 12.61 -19.76
CA ARG A 74 -4.32 12.90 -20.25
C ARG A 74 -3.44 13.47 -19.16
N LEU A 75 -2.22 12.94 -19.08
CA LEU A 75 -1.14 13.51 -18.29
C LEU A 75 -0.69 14.83 -18.94
N ASP A 76 -0.48 15.85 -18.15
CA ASP A 76 0.20 17.05 -18.63
C ASP A 76 1.71 16.76 -18.87
N ARG A 77 2.43 17.75 -19.45
CA ARG A 77 3.84 17.57 -19.79
C ARG A 77 4.72 17.37 -18.55
N ASP A 78 4.41 18.08 -17.47
CA ASP A 78 5.20 18.03 -16.24
C ASP A 78 4.96 16.72 -15.49
N GLU A 79 3.71 16.27 -15.44
CA GLU A 79 3.33 14.95 -14.91
C GLU A 79 4.03 13.83 -15.69
N ALA A 80 4.00 13.88 -17.02
CA ALA A 80 4.66 12.88 -17.85
C ALA A 80 6.19 12.87 -17.70
N GLN A 81 6.81 14.03 -17.49
CA GLN A 81 8.24 14.13 -17.22
C GLN A 81 8.58 13.57 -15.83
N PHE A 82 7.77 13.89 -14.83
CA PHE A 82 7.94 13.37 -13.49
C PHE A 82 7.82 11.84 -13.45
N MET A 83 6.82 11.26 -14.13
CA MET A 83 6.62 9.80 -14.19
C MET A 83 7.76 9.10 -14.91
N ARG A 84 8.31 9.68 -15.98
CA ARG A 84 9.52 9.13 -16.66
C ARG A 84 10.72 9.12 -15.72
N ARG A 85 10.91 10.17 -14.90
CA ARG A 85 11.98 10.21 -13.90
C ARG A 85 11.82 9.13 -12.84
N ILE A 86 10.61 8.95 -12.30
CA ILE A 86 10.30 7.87 -11.35
C ILE A 86 10.65 6.50 -11.95
N LYS A 87 10.26 6.26 -13.19
CA LYS A 87 10.54 4.99 -13.87
C LYS A 87 12.03 4.72 -14.00
N ALA A 88 12.80 5.74 -14.41
CA ALA A 88 14.26 5.62 -14.52
C ALA A 88 14.93 5.32 -13.16
N ASN A 89 14.40 5.89 -12.07
CA ASN A 89 14.94 5.67 -10.73
C ASN A 89 14.77 4.24 -10.22
N VAL A 90 13.73 3.53 -10.66
CA VAL A 90 13.39 2.20 -10.11
C VAL A 90 13.74 1.02 -11.01
N GLU A 91 14.29 1.25 -12.20
CA GLU A 91 14.53 0.19 -13.17
C GLU A 91 15.37 -0.97 -12.62
N GLY A 92 16.46 -0.64 -11.90
CA GLY A 92 17.30 -1.64 -11.25
C GLY A 92 16.59 -2.42 -10.14
N GLN A 93 15.79 -1.72 -9.35
CA GLN A 93 15.02 -2.32 -8.24
C GLN A 93 13.91 -3.23 -8.74
N VAL A 94 13.28 -2.89 -9.87
CA VAL A 94 12.28 -3.75 -10.54
C VAL A 94 12.88 -5.11 -10.90
N LEU A 95 14.05 -5.12 -11.52
CA LEU A 95 14.75 -6.36 -11.87
C LEU A 95 15.14 -7.17 -10.64
N HIS A 96 15.64 -6.48 -9.61
CA HIS A 96 16.02 -7.14 -8.37
C HIS A 96 14.82 -7.78 -7.67
N LEU A 97 13.72 -7.07 -7.53
CA LEU A 97 12.49 -7.59 -6.90
C LEU A 97 11.91 -8.77 -7.70
N ALA A 98 11.84 -8.67 -9.02
CA ALA A 98 11.37 -9.76 -9.87
C ALA A 98 12.25 -11.02 -9.72
N ASN A 99 13.58 -10.87 -9.65
CA ASN A 99 14.50 -11.98 -9.42
C ASN A 99 14.30 -12.62 -8.04
N VAL A 100 14.11 -11.81 -6.99
CA VAL A 100 13.83 -12.32 -5.64
C VAL A 100 12.52 -13.12 -5.63
N LEU A 101 11.45 -12.59 -6.20
CA LEU A 101 10.16 -13.27 -6.28
C LEU A 101 10.25 -14.58 -7.07
N ASN A 102 10.91 -14.57 -8.22
CA ASN A 102 11.13 -15.78 -9.02
C ASN A 102 12.02 -16.79 -8.27
N GLY A 103 13.01 -16.32 -7.53
CA GLY A 103 13.87 -17.17 -6.69
C GLY A 103 13.11 -17.83 -5.52
N LEU A 104 12.17 -17.11 -4.90
CA LEU A 104 11.30 -17.69 -3.88
C LEU A 104 10.46 -18.83 -4.44
N THR A 105 9.99 -18.72 -5.67
CA THR A 105 9.23 -19.78 -6.36
C THR A 105 10.07 -21.02 -6.58
N ALA A 106 11.32 -20.88 -7.02
CA ALA A 106 12.24 -21.99 -7.24
C ALA A 106 12.55 -22.75 -5.94
N ASN A 107 12.83 -22.00 -4.86
CA ASN A 107 13.15 -22.59 -3.56
C ASN A 107 12.00 -23.38 -2.92
N GLU A 108 10.77 -23.07 -3.26
CA GLU A 108 9.60 -23.81 -2.77
C GLU A 108 9.41 -25.15 -3.44
N HIS A 109 9.80 -25.27 -4.70
CA HIS A 109 9.85 -26.56 -5.39
C HIS A 109 10.86 -27.54 -4.77
N GLU A 110 11.91 -27.02 -4.14
CA GLU A 110 13.00 -27.79 -3.57
C GLU A 110 12.75 -28.27 -2.14
N ARG A 111 11.76 -27.69 -1.41
CA ARG A 111 11.57 -27.93 0.03
C ARG A 111 10.27 -28.63 0.38
N ARG A 112 10.06 -29.85 -0.15
CA ARG A 112 8.95 -30.70 0.30
C ARG A 112 9.34 -31.57 1.47
N TRP A 113 8.38 -31.80 2.38
CA TRP A 113 8.51 -32.84 3.38
C TRP A 113 8.18 -34.18 2.73
N LEU A 114 9.19 -35.05 2.61
CA LEU A 114 8.97 -36.46 2.37
C LEU A 114 8.57 -37.11 3.70
N VAL A 115 7.38 -37.63 3.75
CA VAL A 115 6.87 -38.41 4.88
C VAL A 115 7.23 -39.87 4.66
N ARG A 116 7.05 -40.71 5.69
CA ARG A 116 7.39 -42.14 5.64
C ARG A 116 8.86 -42.40 5.35
N GLN A 117 9.73 -41.65 5.99
CA GLN A 117 11.17 -41.88 5.91
C GLN A 117 11.64 -42.70 7.10
N GLN A 118 12.75 -43.39 6.92
CA GLN A 118 13.40 -44.15 8.00
C GLN A 118 14.36 -43.31 8.85
N GLU A 119 14.69 -42.09 8.33
CA GLU A 119 15.58 -41.14 8.97
C GLU A 119 15.09 -39.72 8.76
N GLY A 120 15.37 -38.80 9.71
CA GLY A 120 15.02 -37.40 9.64
C GLY A 120 14.35 -36.87 10.89
N GLN A 121 13.46 -35.92 10.73
CA GLN A 121 12.66 -35.39 11.84
C GLN A 121 11.47 -36.31 12.11
N LEU A 122 11.21 -36.62 13.37
CA LEU A 122 10.09 -37.46 13.77
C LEU A 122 8.76 -36.83 13.31
N ASP A 123 7.89 -37.62 12.68
CA ASP A 123 6.55 -37.19 12.32
C ASP A 123 5.59 -37.52 13.49
N GLU A 124 5.23 -36.49 14.25
CA GLU A 124 4.37 -36.61 15.43
C GLU A 124 3.03 -37.32 15.16
N ARG A 125 2.53 -37.24 13.93
CA ARG A 125 1.28 -37.89 13.52
C ARG A 125 1.40 -39.40 13.41
N ARG A 126 2.64 -39.93 13.40
CA ARG A 126 2.94 -41.37 13.21
C ARG A 126 3.63 -42.02 14.39
N LEU A 127 3.70 -41.30 15.52
CA LEU A 127 4.30 -41.83 16.74
C LEU A 127 3.67 -43.17 17.18
N THR A 128 2.35 -43.27 17.04
CA THR A 128 1.62 -44.50 17.38
C THR A 128 1.99 -45.70 16.49
N GLU A 129 2.30 -45.45 15.20
CA GLU A 129 2.74 -46.47 14.29
C GLU A 129 4.16 -46.98 14.66
N GLY A 130 5.03 -46.07 15.17
CA GLY A 130 6.35 -46.41 15.68
C GLY A 130 6.32 -47.34 16.91
N LEU A 131 5.33 -47.20 17.76
CA LEU A 131 5.14 -48.08 18.94
C LEU A 131 4.80 -49.51 18.54
N VAL A 132 4.23 -49.73 17.35
CA VAL A 132 3.90 -51.07 16.81
C VAL A 132 5.03 -51.62 15.93
N GLY A 133 6.20 -50.94 15.86
CA GLY A 133 7.38 -51.41 15.17
C GLY A 133 7.58 -50.87 13.74
N GLU A 134 6.72 -49.93 13.28
CA GLU A 134 6.92 -49.25 11.98
C GLU A 134 8.15 -48.30 12.04
N ARG A 135 9.09 -48.51 11.10
CA ARG A 135 10.32 -47.70 11.02
C ARG A 135 10.17 -46.44 10.20
N ALA A 136 9.16 -46.34 9.34
CA ALA A 136 8.94 -45.23 8.44
C ALA A 136 8.12 -44.08 9.12
N ILE A 137 8.53 -43.66 10.29
CA ILE A 137 7.87 -42.63 11.14
C ILE A 137 8.52 -41.25 11.06
N PHE A 138 9.54 -41.11 10.24
CA PHE A 138 10.25 -39.84 10.09
C PHE A 138 9.78 -39.08 8.85
N LYS A 139 10.00 -37.76 8.87
CA LYS A 139 9.86 -36.86 7.74
C LYS A 139 11.18 -36.17 7.46
N ARG A 140 11.52 -35.97 6.21
CA ARG A 140 12.75 -35.31 5.77
C ARG A 140 12.43 -34.25 4.77
N ARG A 141 13.10 -33.11 4.80
CA ARG A 141 13.03 -32.12 3.73
C ARG A 141 13.70 -32.67 2.48
N SER A 142 12.96 -32.65 1.37
CA SER A 142 13.47 -33.05 0.07
C SER A 142 13.84 -31.83 -0.74
N GLU A 143 14.96 -31.90 -1.42
CA GLU A 143 15.40 -30.98 -2.46
C GLU A 143 15.07 -31.49 -3.87
N ALA A 144 14.32 -32.57 -3.97
CA ALA A 144 13.95 -33.17 -5.23
C ALA A 144 12.87 -32.34 -5.96
N PRO A 145 12.91 -32.27 -7.31
CA PRO A 145 11.84 -31.67 -8.08
C PRO A 145 10.51 -32.37 -7.81
N PRO A 146 9.37 -31.66 -7.91
CA PRO A 146 8.06 -32.23 -7.62
C PRO A 146 7.78 -33.42 -8.53
N GLU A 147 7.28 -34.52 -7.95
CA GLU A 147 6.82 -35.66 -8.70
C GLU A 147 5.69 -35.27 -9.65
N VAL A 148 5.64 -35.89 -10.82
CA VAL A 148 4.57 -35.71 -11.80
C VAL A 148 3.22 -36.01 -11.13
N GLY A 149 2.30 -35.05 -11.12
CA GLY A 149 0.99 -35.17 -10.47
C GLY A 149 0.92 -34.65 -9.03
N ALA A 150 1.98 -34.01 -8.51
CA ALA A 150 1.88 -33.29 -7.25
C ALA A 150 0.83 -32.17 -7.32
N PRO A 151 0.04 -31.94 -6.26
CA PRO A 151 -0.97 -30.88 -6.26
C PRO A 151 -0.32 -29.53 -6.55
N GLN A 152 -0.93 -28.79 -7.48
CA GLN A 152 -0.49 -27.47 -7.87
C GLN A 152 -0.55 -26.57 -6.63
N MET A 153 0.57 -25.90 -6.28
CA MET A 153 0.60 -24.98 -5.16
C MET A 153 -0.32 -23.78 -5.48
N LYS A 154 -1.08 -23.34 -4.48
CA LYS A 154 -1.92 -22.17 -4.62
C LYS A 154 -1.05 -20.93 -4.72
N PRO A 155 -1.51 -19.86 -5.38
CA PRO A 155 -0.73 -18.63 -5.47
C PRO A 155 -0.49 -18.03 -4.07
N LYS A 156 0.62 -17.32 -3.90
CA LYS A 156 0.83 -16.41 -2.78
C LYS A 156 0.04 -15.16 -3.01
N ARG A 157 -0.70 -14.72 -2.02
CA ARG A 157 -1.53 -13.53 -2.11
C ARG A 157 -0.89 -12.35 -1.38
N ILE A 158 -0.68 -11.27 -2.11
CA ILE A 158 0.01 -10.08 -1.61
C ILE A 158 -0.91 -8.87 -1.75
N ARG A 159 -1.23 -8.22 -0.65
CA ARG A 159 -1.89 -6.91 -0.67
C ARG A 159 -0.91 -5.84 -0.23
N ILE A 160 -0.80 -4.80 -1.05
CA ILE A 160 -0.04 -3.60 -0.74
C ILE A 160 -1.02 -2.52 -0.28
N VAL A 161 -0.75 -1.95 0.88
CA VAL A 161 -1.52 -0.83 1.44
C VAL A 161 -0.65 0.41 1.37
N LEU A 162 -1.12 1.45 0.68
CA LEU A 162 -0.43 2.72 0.50
C LEU A 162 -1.10 3.82 1.33
N ASP A 163 -0.30 4.75 1.77
CA ASP A 163 -0.75 5.90 2.56
C ASP A 163 -1.02 7.10 1.65
N ALA A 164 -2.29 7.28 1.26
CA ALA A 164 -2.71 8.46 0.51
C ALA A 164 -3.28 9.57 1.42
N SER A 165 -2.81 9.66 2.66
CA SER A 165 -3.19 10.74 3.58
C SER A 165 -2.60 12.10 3.18
N ALA A 166 -3.20 13.17 3.68
CA ALA A 166 -2.77 14.53 3.38
C ALA A 166 -1.32 14.83 3.80
N SER A 167 -0.77 14.12 4.79
CA SER A 167 0.61 14.30 5.24
C SER A 167 1.62 13.92 4.15
N MET A 168 1.31 12.91 3.33
CA MET A 168 2.15 12.49 2.22
C MET A 168 2.37 13.59 1.20
N TYR A 169 1.33 14.39 0.91
CA TYR A 169 1.42 15.52 -0.02
C TYR A 169 1.98 16.79 0.64
N HIS A 170 1.50 17.12 1.83
CA HIS A 170 1.87 18.36 2.47
C HIS A 170 3.27 18.37 3.08
N MET A 171 3.81 17.20 3.41
CA MET A 171 5.12 17.01 4.03
C MET A 171 6.17 16.44 3.06
N GLN A 172 6.01 16.69 1.78
CA GLN A 172 6.86 16.09 0.73
C GLN A 172 8.29 16.67 0.62
N PHE A 173 8.69 17.60 1.49
CA PHE A 173 10.05 18.13 1.53
C PHE A 173 11.13 17.07 1.82
N ASP A 174 10.77 15.93 2.40
CA ASP A 174 11.63 14.78 2.63
C ASP A 174 11.53 13.71 1.52
N GLY A 175 10.71 13.95 0.49
CA GLY A 175 10.53 13.06 -0.65
C GLY A 175 9.70 11.81 -0.38
N ARG A 176 8.93 11.75 0.70
CA ARG A 176 8.14 10.57 1.08
C ARG A 176 7.16 10.14 0.01
N LEU A 177 6.38 11.05 -0.55
CA LEU A 177 5.45 10.77 -1.64
C LEU A 177 6.18 10.23 -2.87
N SER A 178 7.31 10.85 -3.26
CA SER A 178 8.10 10.37 -4.41
C SER A 178 8.57 8.93 -4.21
N ARG A 179 9.07 8.59 -3.01
CA ARG A 179 9.49 7.21 -2.67
C ARG A 179 8.34 6.22 -2.68
N GLU A 180 7.16 6.63 -2.23
CA GLU A 180 5.97 5.77 -2.28
C GLU A 180 5.53 5.51 -3.72
N LEU A 181 5.50 6.53 -4.58
CA LEU A 181 5.22 6.39 -6.00
C LEU A 181 6.26 5.51 -6.72
N GLU A 182 7.55 5.69 -6.40
CA GLU A 182 8.65 4.84 -6.88
C GLU A 182 8.43 3.38 -6.45
N THR A 183 8.06 3.14 -5.20
CA THR A 183 7.80 1.79 -4.68
C THR A 183 6.57 1.18 -5.34
N CYS A 184 5.48 1.94 -5.49
CA CYS A 184 4.28 1.47 -6.16
C CYS A 184 4.56 1.07 -7.62
N LEU A 185 5.30 1.89 -8.36
CA LEU A 185 5.70 1.59 -9.74
C LEU A 185 6.59 0.35 -9.81
N MET A 186 7.60 0.27 -8.92
CA MET A 186 8.50 -0.89 -8.82
C MET A 186 7.71 -2.19 -8.61
N ILE A 187 6.73 -2.19 -7.70
CA ILE A 187 5.90 -3.36 -7.44
C ILE A 187 5.08 -3.74 -8.67
N MET A 188 4.38 -2.79 -9.30
CA MET A 188 3.57 -3.06 -10.48
C MET A 188 4.39 -3.64 -11.63
N GLU A 189 5.59 -3.11 -11.89
CA GLU A 189 6.47 -3.60 -12.95
C GLU A 189 7.12 -4.95 -12.61
N ALA A 190 7.54 -5.16 -11.36
CA ALA A 190 8.12 -6.42 -10.93
C ALA A 190 7.09 -7.56 -10.98
N MET A 191 5.87 -7.30 -10.49
CA MET A 191 4.79 -8.30 -10.50
C MET A 191 4.35 -8.69 -11.92
N GLN A 192 4.51 -7.80 -12.91
CA GLN A 192 4.27 -8.15 -14.30
C GLN A 192 5.29 -9.14 -14.87
N ARG A 193 6.49 -9.22 -14.27
CA ARG A 193 7.59 -10.10 -14.69
C ARG A 193 7.60 -11.45 -13.97
N VAL A 194 6.66 -11.66 -13.07
CA VAL A 194 6.52 -12.87 -12.28
C VAL A 194 5.35 -13.69 -12.80
N ASP A 195 5.42 -15.00 -12.65
CA ASP A 195 4.36 -15.90 -13.06
C ASP A 195 3.04 -15.61 -12.30
N PRO A 196 1.97 -15.20 -12.99
CA PRO A 196 0.70 -14.84 -12.35
C PRO A 196 -0.01 -16.04 -11.71
N THR A 197 0.39 -17.27 -12.03
CA THR A 197 -0.14 -18.47 -11.37
C THR A 197 0.47 -18.69 -9.97
N ARG A 198 1.59 -18.04 -9.69
CA ARG A 198 2.33 -18.16 -8.45
C ARG A 198 2.07 -17.01 -7.49
N PHE A 199 1.80 -15.85 -8.01
CA PHE A 199 1.56 -14.65 -7.22
C PHE A 199 0.31 -13.93 -7.70
N GLU A 200 -0.58 -13.67 -6.76
CA GLU A 200 -1.69 -12.74 -6.95
C GLU A 200 -1.45 -11.50 -6.09
N PHE A 201 -1.64 -10.33 -6.66
CA PHE A 201 -1.51 -9.10 -5.90
C PHE A 201 -2.61 -8.10 -6.20
N ASP A 202 -2.87 -7.26 -5.24
CA ASP A 202 -3.68 -6.06 -5.37
C ASP A 202 -3.02 -4.89 -4.61
N ILE A 203 -3.36 -3.67 -4.99
CA ILE A 203 -2.89 -2.45 -4.34
C ILE A 203 -4.10 -1.65 -3.92
N VAL A 204 -4.15 -1.31 -2.65
CA VAL A 204 -5.14 -0.42 -2.08
C VAL A 204 -4.44 0.75 -1.41
N ALA A 205 -5.14 1.86 -1.26
CA ALA A 205 -4.68 2.97 -0.45
C ALA A 205 -5.72 3.31 0.64
N HIS A 206 -5.32 4.11 1.60
CA HIS A 206 -6.24 4.79 2.52
C HIS A 206 -5.97 6.29 2.49
N SER A 207 -6.97 7.08 2.82
CA SER A 207 -6.84 8.53 2.96
C SER A 207 -7.51 9.00 4.26
N GLY A 208 -7.51 10.30 4.49
CA GLY A 208 -8.27 10.89 5.59
C GLY A 208 -9.78 10.74 5.47
N ASP A 209 -10.30 10.48 4.27
CA ASP A 209 -11.73 10.38 3.98
C ASP A 209 -12.20 8.94 3.72
N GLN A 210 -11.31 8.07 3.28
CA GLN A 210 -11.65 6.71 2.84
C GLN A 210 -10.73 5.68 3.47
N VAL A 211 -11.33 4.63 4.01
CA VAL A 211 -10.60 3.51 4.63
C VAL A 211 -9.90 2.65 3.59
N VAL A 212 -10.55 2.36 2.46
CA VAL A 212 -9.98 1.53 1.39
C VAL A 212 -10.29 2.14 0.04
N ILE A 213 -9.23 2.48 -0.69
CA ILE A 213 -9.27 2.99 -2.05
C ILE A 213 -8.64 1.94 -2.95
N PRO A 214 -9.39 1.24 -3.81
CA PRO A 214 -8.82 0.23 -4.70
C PRO A 214 -8.07 0.91 -5.86
N LEU A 215 -6.75 0.72 -5.93
CA LEU A 215 -5.89 1.24 -6.99
C LEU A 215 -5.61 0.20 -8.07
N VAL A 216 -5.20 -1.00 -7.67
CA VAL A 216 -5.03 -2.15 -8.56
C VAL A 216 -5.89 -3.28 -8.03
N LYS A 217 -6.89 -3.69 -8.80
CA LYS A 217 -7.74 -4.82 -8.43
C LYS A 217 -7.04 -6.15 -8.70
N LEU A 218 -7.36 -7.13 -7.90
CA LEU A 218 -6.85 -8.49 -8.07
C LEU A 218 -7.15 -9.01 -9.49
N GLY A 219 -6.12 -9.50 -10.18
CA GLY A 219 -6.22 -9.98 -11.57
C GLY A 219 -6.28 -8.88 -12.63
N ALA A 220 -6.27 -7.59 -12.25
CA ALA A 220 -6.28 -6.45 -13.15
C ALA A 220 -4.94 -5.70 -13.14
N THR A 221 -3.85 -6.43 -13.29
CA THR A 221 -2.49 -5.86 -13.34
C THR A 221 -2.36 -4.87 -14.50
N PRO A 222 -1.89 -3.64 -14.27
CA PRO A 222 -1.69 -2.64 -15.32
C PRO A 222 -0.63 -3.12 -16.33
N LYS A 223 -0.99 -3.16 -17.62
CA LYS A 223 -0.16 -3.78 -18.66
C LYS A 223 0.81 -2.82 -19.33
N ASN A 224 0.51 -1.54 -19.31
CA ASN A 224 1.28 -0.51 -20.00
C ASN A 224 1.62 0.67 -19.07
N ASP A 225 2.53 1.53 -19.51
CA ASP A 225 2.96 2.69 -18.74
C ASP A 225 1.83 3.70 -18.51
N GLY A 226 0.93 3.85 -19.48
CA GLY A 226 -0.21 4.75 -19.33
C GLY A 226 -1.12 4.36 -18.16
N ASP A 227 -1.44 3.06 -18.04
CA ASP A 227 -2.25 2.56 -16.92
C ASP A 227 -1.53 2.74 -15.58
N ARG A 228 -0.22 2.44 -15.53
CA ARG A 228 0.58 2.61 -14.31
C ARG A 228 0.66 4.09 -13.89
N PHE A 229 0.92 4.98 -14.85
CA PHE A 229 1.02 6.41 -14.57
C PHE A 229 -0.33 6.99 -14.14
N ARG A 230 -1.45 6.49 -14.67
CA ARG A 230 -2.77 6.88 -14.18
C ARG A 230 -2.95 6.52 -12.70
N ILE A 231 -2.55 5.30 -12.30
CA ILE A 231 -2.61 4.88 -10.89
C ILE A 231 -1.74 5.79 -10.01
N LEU A 232 -0.51 6.11 -10.43
CA LEU A 232 0.36 7.01 -9.66
C LEU A 232 -0.22 8.42 -9.56
N ARG A 233 -0.80 8.94 -10.63
CA ARG A 233 -1.52 10.23 -10.62
C ARG A 233 -2.70 10.21 -9.65
N ASP A 234 -3.46 9.13 -9.64
CA ASP A 234 -4.61 8.99 -8.77
C ASP A 234 -4.17 8.96 -7.29
N ILE A 235 -3.06 8.29 -6.94
CA ILE A 235 -2.46 8.36 -5.60
C ILE A 235 -2.17 9.81 -5.22
N VAL A 236 -1.50 10.56 -6.10
CA VAL A 236 -1.20 11.98 -5.87
C VAL A 236 -2.48 12.80 -5.68
N ALA A 237 -3.50 12.58 -6.51
CA ALA A 237 -4.77 13.28 -6.39
C ALA A 237 -5.43 12.99 -5.03
N TYR A 238 -5.47 11.73 -4.59
CA TYR A 238 -5.99 11.38 -3.27
C TYR A 238 -5.21 12.08 -2.15
N THR A 239 -3.88 12.07 -2.18
CA THR A 239 -3.07 12.76 -1.16
C THR A 239 -3.26 14.29 -1.16
N GLN A 240 -3.53 14.87 -2.33
CA GLN A 240 -3.66 16.30 -2.50
C GLN A 240 -5.03 16.83 -2.03
N TYR A 241 -6.10 16.08 -2.27
CA TYR A 241 -7.47 16.54 -2.08
C TYR A 241 -8.19 15.91 -0.89
N CYS A 242 -7.56 14.96 -0.18
CA CYS A 242 -8.16 14.37 1.02
C CYS A 242 -8.14 15.34 2.21
N MET A 243 -9.04 15.09 3.14
CA MET A 243 -9.05 15.77 4.43
C MET A 243 -7.96 15.25 5.35
N SER A 244 -7.69 16.02 6.42
CA SER A 244 -6.79 15.57 7.49
C SER A 244 -7.43 14.44 8.27
N GLY A 245 -6.81 13.29 8.28
CA GLY A 245 -7.22 12.07 8.94
C GLY A 245 -6.26 10.95 8.60
N ASP A 246 -6.42 9.82 9.27
CA ASP A 246 -5.64 8.61 9.03
C ASP A 246 -6.50 7.39 9.30
N HIS A 247 -6.53 6.48 8.35
CA HIS A 247 -7.24 5.21 8.43
C HIS A 247 -6.29 4.01 8.29
N THR A 248 -5.01 4.18 8.62
CA THR A 248 -4.00 3.12 8.50
C THR A 248 -4.43 1.83 9.22
N VAL A 249 -4.87 1.92 10.46
CA VAL A 249 -5.24 0.74 11.27
C VAL A 249 -6.48 0.05 10.73
N GLU A 250 -7.49 0.83 10.35
CA GLU A 250 -8.73 0.33 9.76
C GLU A 250 -8.46 -0.35 8.41
N CYS A 251 -7.63 0.28 7.57
CA CYS A 251 -7.26 -0.27 6.28
C CYS A 251 -6.46 -1.57 6.40
N ILE A 252 -5.47 -1.63 7.29
CA ILE A 252 -4.72 -2.86 7.58
C ILE A 252 -5.69 -3.96 8.08
N THR A 253 -6.56 -3.61 9.03
CA THR A 253 -7.54 -4.55 9.59
C THR A 253 -8.47 -5.13 8.53
N GLN A 254 -8.97 -4.28 7.63
CA GLN A 254 -9.83 -4.71 6.52
C GLN A 254 -9.02 -5.53 5.51
N SER A 255 -7.79 -5.11 5.20
CA SER A 255 -6.91 -5.80 4.27
C SER A 255 -6.56 -7.23 4.72
N ILE A 256 -6.33 -7.43 6.02
CA ILE A 256 -6.10 -8.77 6.60
C ILE A 256 -7.32 -9.68 6.39
N LYS A 257 -8.54 -9.16 6.52
CA LYS A 257 -9.75 -9.92 6.23
C LYS A 257 -9.86 -10.26 4.74
N ASP A 258 -9.69 -9.26 3.88
CA ASP A 258 -9.92 -9.38 2.45
C ASP A 258 -8.91 -10.34 1.78
N VAL A 259 -7.65 -10.37 2.22
CA VAL A 259 -6.67 -11.31 1.64
C VAL A 259 -7.03 -12.77 1.96
N ARG A 260 -7.82 -13.01 3.00
CA ARG A 260 -8.28 -14.34 3.41
C ARG A 260 -9.51 -14.84 2.66
N ASP A 261 -10.19 -14.00 1.88
CA ASP A 261 -11.40 -14.37 1.14
C ASP A 261 -11.16 -15.43 0.06
N ARG A 262 -9.89 -15.63 -0.33
CA ARG A 262 -9.50 -16.66 -1.29
C ARG A 262 -8.42 -17.55 -0.69
N GLU A 263 -8.38 -18.78 -1.13
CA GLU A 263 -7.36 -19.73 -0.71
C GLU A 263 -6.02 -19.43 -1.38
N ALA A 264 -4.98 -19.34 -0.57
CA ALA A 264 -3.60 -19.12 -0.98
C ALA A 264 -2.65 -19.94 -0.08
N ASP A 265 -1.43 -20.17 -0.53
CA ASP A 265 -0.41 -20.86 0.27
C ASP A 265 0.15 -19.93 1.36
N ASP A 266 0.35 -18.67 1.01
CA ASP A 266 0.79 -17.62 1.92
C ASP A 266 -0.02 -16.34 1.70
N TYR A 267 -0.21 -15.58 2.76
CA TYR A 267 -0.91 -14.29 2.75
C TYR A 267 0.01 -13.21 3.29
N PHE A 268 0.14 -12.12 2.53
CA PHE A 268 0.94 -10.97 2.89
C PHE A 268 0.11 -9.69 2.83
N VAL A 269 0.23 -8.86 3.86
CA VAL A 269 -0.25 -7.47 3.86
C VAL A 269 0.94 -6.58 4.16
N ILE A 270 1.35 -5.78 3.19
CA ILE A 270 2.51 -4.89 3.29
C ILE A 270 2.00 -3.47 3.29
N ALA A 271 2.11 -2.79 4.43
CA ALA A 271 1.69 -1.40 4.57
C ALA A 271 2.90 -0.45 4.44
N LEU A 272 2.73 0.55 3.60
CA LEU A 272 3.67 1.67 3.42
C LEU A 272 3.00 2.94 3.94
N SER A 273 3.61 3.59 4.92
CA SER A 273 3.10 4.81 5.54
C SER A 273 4.26 5.69 5.99
N ASP A 274 4.01 6.98 6.14
CA ASP A 274 4.96 7.92 6.75
C ASP A 274 5.11 7.73 8.27
N ALA A 275 4.38 6.78 8.84
CA ALA A 275 4.38 6.44 10.26
C ALA A 275 4.06 7.60 11.21
N ASN A 276 3.36 8.65 10.75
CA ASN A 276 2.94 9.77 11.59
C ASN A 276 1.72 9.41 12.47
N LEU A 277 1.68 8.18 12.92
CA LEU A 277 0.54 7.55 13.60
C LEU A 277 0.24 8.18 14.98
N SER A 278 1.28 8.60 15.70
CA SER A 278 1.14 9.19 17.05
C SER A 278 0.28 10.46 17.03
N ARG A 279 0.28 11.20 15.93
CA ARG A 279 -0.54 12.40 15.74
C ARG A 279 -2.05 12.09 15.79
N TYR A 280 -2.43 10.89 15.41
CA TYR A 280 -3.82 10.42 15.37
C TYR A 280 -4.17 9.54 16.58
N GLY A 281 -3.29 9.50 17.59
CA GLY A 281 -3.48 8.70 18.81
C GLY A 281 -3.29 7.20 18.60
N ILE A 282 -2.70 6.80 17.46
CA ILE A 282 -2.41 5.40 17.18
C ILE A 282 -1.12 5.02 17.89
N THR A 283 -1.24 4.19 18.91
CA THR A 283 -0.10 3.67 19.68
C THR A 283 0.47 2.40 19.04
N SER A 284 1.72 2.05 19.41
CA SER A 284 2.35 0.79 18.98
C SER A 284 1.52 -0.44 19.35
N GLU A 285 0.76 -0.39 20.45
CA GLU A 285 -0.11 -1.50 20.88
C GLU A 285 -1.34 -1.63 19.99
N ILE A 286 -1.94 -0.51 19.57
CA ILE A 286 -3.08 -0.51 18.63
C ILE A 286 -2.65 -1.09 17.30
N LEU A 287 -1.55 -0.61 16.74
CA LEU A 287 -0.99 -1.12 15.49
C LEU A 287 -0.59 -2.60 15.62
N GLY A 288 0.11 -2.96 16.71
CA GLY A 288 0.51 -4.34 16.96
C GLY A 288 -0.65 -5.32 17.09
N ARG A 289 -1.80 -4.89 17.65
CA ARG A 289 -3.03 -5.69 17.69
C ARG A 289 -3.65 -5.86 16.30
N ALA A 290 -3.62 -4.82 15.48
CA ALA A 290 -4.11 -4.89 14.11
C ALA A 290 -3.28 -5.88 13.27
N LEU A 291 -1.95 -5.79 13.33
CA LEU A 291 -1.02 -6.65 12.59
C LEU A 291 -1.07 -8.12 13.02
N LYS A 292 -1.36 -8.39 14.30
CA LYS A 292 -1.45 -9.76 14.86
C LYS A 292 -2.86 -10.35 14.79
N ARG A 293 -3.76 -9.77 14.05
CA ARG A 293 -5.17 -10.17 14.02
C ARG A 293 -5.41 -11.57 13.44
N ASP A 294 -4.59 -11.98 12.50
CA ASP A 294 -4.63 -13.33 11.90
C ASP A 294 -3.19 -13.86 11.78
N GLU A 295 -2.92 -14.99 12.45
CA GLU A 295 -1.58 -15.60 12.48
C GLU A 295 -1.12 -16.15 11.12
N LYS A 296 -2.04 -16.33 10.17
CA LYS A 296 -1.73 -16.81 8.81
C LYS A 296 -1.35 -15.69 7.85
N VAL A 297 -1.58 -14.44 8.23
CA VAL A 297 -1.23 -13.26 7.45
C VAL A 297 0.09 -12.69 7.98
N LYS A 298 1.03 -12.48 7.09
CA LYS A 298 2.37 -11.96 7.37
C LYS A 298 2.46 -10.50 6.97
#